data_9477baaac829d31c1c60b210bd74507f
#
_entry.id   9477baaac829d31c1c60b210bd74507f
#
_cell.length_a   1.000
_cell.length_b   1.000
_cell.length_c   1.000
_cell.angle_alpha   90.00
_cell.angle_beta   90.00
_cell.angle_gamma   90.00
#
_symmetry.space_group_name_H-M   'P 1'
#
loop_
_entity.id
_entity.type
_entity.pdbx_description
1 polymer ?
#
loop_
_entity_poly.entity_id
_entity_poly.type
_entity_poly.pdbx_seq_one_letter_code
_entity_poly.pdbx_strand_id
1 'polypeptide(L)'
;MEFYTLASSSAGNAALVCHENTHILIDVGISCRRITQSLAALSLTLDDLDGILITHEHIDHVRALGTLQKKHAVPLYASFGTAAALDYPAPYLHAFAADETFTIKDLQIRSFRTSHDAKESVGY
;
A
#
# COMPACT_ATOMS: atom_id res chain seq x y z
N MET A 1 3.78 15.94 -8.52
CA MET A 1 3.23 14.77 -7.81
C MET A 1 1.76 14.66 -8.12
N GLU A 2 1.29 13.47 -8.42
CA GLU A 2 -0.10 13.20 -8.74
C GLU A 2 -0.68 12.18 -7.77
N PHE A 3 -1.94 12.35 -7.42
CA PHE A 3 -2.64 11.47 -6.51
C PHE A 3 -3.95 11.01 -7.15
N TYR A 4 -4.16 9.70 -7.18
CA TYR A 4 -5.36 9.10 -7.76
C TYR A 4 -6.07 8.25 -6.73
N THR A 5 -7.34 8.54 -6.43
CA THR A 5 -8.16 7.67 -5.61
C THR A 5 -8.75 6.58 -6.50
N LEU A 6 -8.32 5.33 -6.30
CA LEU A 6 -8.82 4.21 -7.07
C LEU A 6 -10.14 3.69 -6.51
N ALA A 7 -10.29 3.71 -5.20
CA ALA A 7 -11.52 3.35 -4.50
C ALA A 7 -11.49 3.96 -3.10
N SER A 8 -12.67 4.35 -2.59
CA SER A 8 -12.79 4.92 -1.25
C SER A 8 -14.19 4.59 -0.72
N SER A 9 -14.30 3.49 0.03
CA SER A 9 -15.57 3.06 0.62
C SER A 9 -15.31 2.06 1.73
N SER A 10 -16.38 1.69 2.44
CA SER A 10 -16.31 0.63 3.46
C SER A 10 -16.09 -0.75 2.82
N ALA A 11 -16.27 -0.90 1.51
CA ALA A 11 -16.06 -2.15 0.79
C ALA A 11 -14.64 -2.29 0.25
N GLY A 12 -13.90 -1.19 0.08
CA GLY A 12 -12.54 -1.26 -0.40
C GLY A 12 -11.91 0.11 -0.58
N ASN A 13 -10.63 0.22 -0.27
CA ASN A 13 -9.84 1.46 -0.34
C ASN A 13 -8.53 1.19 -1.05
N ALA A 14 -8.17 2.07 -1.98
CA ALA A 14 -6.89 2.04 -2.67
C ALA A 14 -6.63 3.41 -3.30
N ALA A 15 -5.39 3.86 -3.23
CA ALA A 15 -4.96 5.11 -3.84
C ALA A 15 -3.59 4.92 -4.48
N LEU A 16 -3.29 5.74 -5.48
CA LEU A 16 -2.01 5.70 -6.18
C LEU A 16 -1.37 7.09 -6.10
N VAL A 17 -0.09 7.11 -5.72
CA VAL A 17 0.74 8.32 -5.74
C VAL A 17 1.80 8.15 -6.80
N CYS A 18 1.90 9.11 -7.72
CA CYS A 18 2.90 9.11 -8.77
C CYS A 18 3.75 10.38 -8.68
N HIS A 19 5.06 10.22 -8.78
CA HIS A 19 6.00 11.34 -8.87
C HIS A 19 7.14 10.91 -9.78
N GLU A 20 7.22 11.50 -10.97
CA GLU A 20 8.18 11.09 -12.00
C GLU A 20 8.06 9.58 -12.26
N ASN A 21 9.12 8.80 -12.04
CA ASN A 21 9.11 7.35 -12.25
C ASN A 21 8.81 6.55 -10.98
N THR A 22 8.34 7.20 -9.92
CA THR A 22 8.00 6.55 -8.66
C THR A 22 6.48 6.38 -8.55
N HIS A 23 6.03 5.15 -8.32
CA HIS A 23 4.61 4.79 -8.25
C HIS A 23 4.36 3.99 -6.99
N ILE A 24 3.51 4.50 -6.09
CA ILE A 24 3.25 3.90 -4.79
C ILE A 24 1.75 3.75 -4.60
N LEU A 25 1.31 2.54 -4.23
CA LEU A 25 -0.06 2.32 -3.79
C LEU A 25 -0.17 2.56 -2.30
N ILE A 26 -1.27 3.20 -1.89
CA ILE A 26 -1.64 3.30 -0.48
C ILE A 26 -2.91 2.51 -0.32
N ASP A 27 -2.82 1.40 0.41
CA ASP A 27 -3.84 0.38 0.58
C ASP A 27 -4.22 -0.30 -0.74
N VAL A 28 -4.62 -1.56 -0.64
CA VAL A 28 -5.01 -2.41 -1.77
C VAL A 28 -6.27 -3.20 -1.40
N GLY A 29 -7.27 -2.49 -0.94
CA GLY A 29 -8.52 -3.07 -0.41
C GLY A 29 -9.53 -3.47 -1.47
N ILE A 30 -9.20 -3.38 -2.75
CA ILE A 30 -10.03 -3.83 -3.87
C ILE A 30 -9.37 -5.07 -4.50
N SER A 31 -10.06 -5.72 -5.44
CA SER A 31 -9.49 -6.92 -6.07
C SER A 31 -8.22 -6.58 -6.86
N CYS A 32 -7.32 -7.56 -6.97
CA CYS A 32 -6.11 -7.40 -7.77
C CYS A 32 -6.47 -7.05 -9.23
N ARG A 33 -7.56 -7.61 -9.75
CA ARG A 33 -8.05 -7.31 -11.09
C ARG A 33 -8.38 -5.83 -11.24
N ARG A 34 -9.09 -5.25 -10.26
CA ARG A 34 -9.45 -3.83 -10.28
C ARG A 34 -8.21 -2.94 -10.19
N ILE A 35 -7.24 -3.33 -9.38
CA ILE A 35 -5.96 -2.60 -9.29
C ILE A 35 -5.26 -2.61 -10.64
N THR A 36 -5.15 -3.78 -11.27
CA THR A 36 -4.51 -3.92 -12.57
C THR A 36 -5.21 -3.07 -13.64
N GLN A 37 -6.54 -3.08 -13.64
CA GLN A 37 -7.33 -2.27 -14.57
C GLN A 37 -7.13 -0.78 -14.35
N SER A 38 -7.09 -0.34 -13.08
CA SER A 38 -6.87 1.06 -12.74
C SER A 38 -5.48 1.53 -13.18
N LEU A 39 -4.47 0.70 -12.97
CA LEU A 39 -3.10 1.00 -13.43
C LEU A 39 -3.04 1.07 -14.95
N ALA A 40 -3.69 0.14 -15.65
CA ALA A 40 -3.71 0.12 -17.11
C ALA A 40 -4.34 1.39 -17.69
N ALA A 41 -5.35 1.94 -17.04
CA ALA A 41 -5.97 3.20 -17.45
C ALA A 41 -4.99 4.37 -17.38
N LEU A 42 -3.92 4.25 -16.60
CA LEU A 42 -2.84 5.23 -16.48
C LEU A 42 -1.58 4.79 -17.23
N SER A 43 -1.69 3.79 -18.08
CA SER A 43 -0.58 3.21 -18.84
C SER A 43 0.51 2.59 -17.93
N LEU A 44 0.09 2.04 -16.78
CA LEU A 44 0.98 1.41 -15.82
C LEU A 44 0.64 -0.08 -15.67
N THR A 45 1.62 -0.85 -15.20
CA THR A 45 1.46 -2.26 -14.84
C THR A 45 1.93 -2.48 -13.41
N LEU A 46 1.74 -3.71 -12.88
CA LEU A 46 2.23 -4.06 -11.56
C LEU A 46 3.76 -3.92 -11.46
N ASP A 47 4.47 -4.12 -12.57
CA ASP A 47 5.93 -3.98 -12.61
C ASP A 47 6.40 -2.55 -12.36
N ASP A 48 5.54 -1.57 -12.59
CA ASP A 48 5.85 -0.15 -12.38
C ASP A 48 5.73 0.27 -10.92
N LEU A 49 5.17 -0.58 -10.06
CA LEU A 49 4.99 -0.25 -8.65
C LEU A 49 6.30 -0.37 -7.88
N ASP A 50 6.63 0.67 -7.12
CA ASP A 50 7.84 0.73 -6.30
C ASP A 50 7.58 0.38 -4.84
N GLY A 51 6.32 0.42 -4.41
CA GLY A 51 5.97 0.08 -3.05
C GLY A 51 4.47 0.13 -2.82
N ILE A 52 4.05 -0.54 -1.76
CA ILE A 52 2.68 -0.52 -1.25
C ILE A 52 2.76 -0.09 0.21
N LEU A 53 2.02 0.96 0.56
CA LEU A 53 1.91 1.43 1.93
C LEU A 53 0.56 0.98 2.48
N ILE A 54 0.55 0.32 3.63
CA ILE A 54 -0.67 -0.15 4.27
C ILE A 54 -0.95 0.69 5.51
N THR A 55 -2.19 1.21 5.62
CA THR A 55 -2.60 2.02 6.77
C THR A 55 -2.97 1.14 7.96
N HIS A 56 -3.68 0.05 7.72
CA HIS A 56 -4.04 -0.92 8.76
C HIS A 56 -4.51 -2.24 8.11
N GLU A 57 -4.65 -3.30 8.92
CA GLU A 57 -4.82 -4.66 8.43
C GLU A 57 -6.25 -5.09 8.08
N HIS A 58 -7.26 -4.22 8.16
CA HIS A 58 -8.64 -4.58 7.84
C HIS A 58 -8.79 -4.93 6.35
N ILE A 59 -9.69 -5.86 6.06
CA ILE A 59 -9.82 -6.46 4.72
C ILE A 59 -10.09 -5.43 3.62
N ASP A 60 -10.83 -4.36 3.91
CA ASP A 60 -11.11 -3.29 2.96
C ASP A 60 -9.89 -2.41 2.64
N HIS A 61 -8.72 -2.74 3.22
CA HIS A 61 -7.44 -2.09 2.94
C HIS A 61 -6.37 -3.05 2.45
N VAL A 62 -6.55 -4.37 2.62
CA VAL A 62 -5.50 -5.36 2.30
C VAL A 62 -5.98 -6.50 1.38
N ARG A 63 -7.20 -6.42 0.87
CA ARG A 63 -7.85 -7.51 0.12
C ARG A 63 -6.97 -8.14 -0.96
N ALA A 64 -6.24 -7.34 -1.72
CA ALA A 64 -5.48 -7.83 -2.87
C ALA A 64 -4.10 -8.40 -2.51
N LEU A 65 -3.62 -8.27 -1.28
CA LEU A 65 -2.24 -8.63 -0.93
C LEU A 65 -1.91 -10.09 -1.24
N GLY A 66 -2.81 -11.01 -0.92
CA GLY A 66 -2.57 -12.42 -1.18
C GLY A 66 -2.33 -12.73 -2.66
N THR A 67 -3.07 -12.11 -3.55
CA THR A 67 -2.92 -12.29 -5.00
C THR A 67 -1.69 -11.55 -5.51
N LEU A 68 -1.46 -10.32 -5.03
CA LEU A 68 -0.33 -9.51 -5.46
C LEU A 68 1.01 -10.18 -5.17
N GLN A 69 1.17 -10.77 -3.97
CA GLN A 69 2.43 -11.43 -3.61
C GLN A 69 2.74 -12.63 -4.51
N LYS A 70 1.72 -13.26 -5.07
CA LYS A 70 1.90 -14.40 -5.97
C LYS A 70 2.23 -13.99 -7.40
N LYS A 71 1.64 -12.88 -7.86
CA LYS A 71 1.83 -12.39 -9.22
C LYS A 71 3.09 -11.55 -9.36
N HIS A 72 3.30 -10.64 -8.42
CA HIS A 72 4.43 -9.71 -8.44
C HIS A 72 4.62 -9.15 -7.04
N ALA A 73 5.62 -9.66 -6.33
CA ALA A 73 5.88 -9.27 -4.94
C ALA A 73 6.49 -7.85 -4.90
N VAL A 74 5.63 -6.86 -4.72
CA VAL A 74 6.04 -5.46 -4.56
C VAL A 74 6.46 -5.24 -3.12
N PRO A 75 7.51 -4.42 -2.84
CA PRO A 75 7.86 -4.08 -1.46
C PRO A 75 6.68 -3.49 -0.71
N LEU A 76 6.40 -4.03 0.47
CA LEU A 76 5.27 -3.67 1.31
C LEU A 76 5.77 -2.97 2.57
N TYR A 77 5.18 -1.83 2.89
CA TYR A 77 5.55 -1.04 4.06
C TYR A 77 4.34 -0.93 4.99
N ALA A 78 4.52 -1.30 6.24
CA ALA A 78 3.47 -1.29 7.25
C ALA A 78 4.06 -1.06 8.63
N SER A 79 3.26 -0.50 9.56
CA SER A 79 3.68 -0.40 10.95
C SER A 79 3.92 -1.79 11.54
N PHE A 80 4.70 -1.89 12.62
CA PHE A 80 4.99 -3.19 13.25
C PHE A 80 3.70 -3.96 13.60
N GLY A 81 2.71 -3.27 14.16
CA GLY A 81 1.45 -3.91 14.55
C GLY A 81 0.69 -4.45 13.33
N THR A 82 0.60 -3.65 12.28
CA THR A 82 -0.05 -4.06 11.04
C THR A 82 0.74 -5.18 10.35
N ALA A 83 2.05 -5.06 10.27
CA ALA A 83 2.91 -6.06 9.63
C ALA A 83 2.77 -7.43 10.31
N ALA A 84 2.65 -7.46 11.64
CA ALA A 84 2.48 -8.71 12.40
C ALA A 84 1.17 -9.41 12.06
N ALA A 85 0.16 -8.68 11.60
CA ALA A 85 -1.14 -9.23 11.24
C ALA A 85 -1.22 -9.63 9.76
N LEU A 86 -0.18 -9.33 8.97
CA LEU A 86 -0.17 -9.62 7.53
C LEU A 86 0.72 -10.83 7.24
N ASP A 87 0.27 -11.65 6.28
CA ASP A 87 1.05 -12.79 5.77
C ASP A 87 1.67 -12.39 4.44
N TYR A 88 2.86 -11.78 4.50
CA TYR A 88 3.56 -11.30 3.31
C TYR A 88 5.03 -11.74 3.36
N PRO A 89 5.66 -12.10 2.21
CA PRO A 89 7.03 -12.62 2.20
C PRO A 89 8.02 -11.69 2.85
N ALA A 90 8.80 -12.22 3.82
CA ALA A 90 9.73 -11.44 4.63
C ALA A 90 10.72 -10.57 3.82
N PRO A 91 11.31 -11.03 2.69
CA PRO A 91 12.23 -10.18 1.92
C PRO A 91 11.59 -8.89 1.40
N TYR A 92 10.26 -8.87 1.23
CA TYR A 92 9.53 -7.73 0.67
C TYR A 92 8.76 -6.93 1.72
N LEU A 93 8.70 -7.41 2.96
CA LEU A 93 7.96 -6.75 4.03
C LEU A 93 8.89 -5.85 4.84
N HIS A 94 8.60 -4.56 4.84
CA HIS A 94 9.35 -3.56 5.59
C HIS A 94 8.46 -3.01 6.71
N ALA A 95 8.76 -3.35 7.96
CA ALA A 95 8.02 -2.89 9.12
C ALA A 95 8.70 -1.68 9.76
N PHE A 96 7.89 -0.76 10.28
CA PHE A 96 8.40 0.45 10.93
C PHE A 96 7.54 0.82 12.15
N ALA A 97 8.06 1.67 13.03
CA ALA A 97 7.27 2.26 14.11
C ALA A 97 6.49 3.46 13.57
N ALA A 98 5.28 3.66 14.10
CA ALA A 98 4.49 4.85 13.75
C ALA A 98 5.30 6.11 14.03
N ASP A 99 5.08 7.14 13.22
CA ASP A 99 5.79 8.43 13.24
C ASP A 99 7.20 8.40 12.65
N GLU A 100 7.68 7.24 12.18
CA GLU A 100 8.95 7.15 11.48
C GLU A 100 8.86 7.71 10.06
N THR A 101 10.01 8.15 9.55
CA THR A 101 10.20 8.63 8.18
C THR A 101 11.11 7.66 7.44
N PHE A 102 10.76 7.35 6.18
CA PHE A 102 11.59 6.51 5.31
C PHE A 102 11.48 7.00 3.88
N THR A 103 12.30 6.48 2.99
CA THR A 103 12.29 6.87 1.57
C THR A 103 12.00 5.68 0.68
N ILE A 104 11.26 5.93 -0.40
CA ILE A 104 11.11 5.01 -1.52
C ILE A 104 11.56 5.80 -2.75
N LYS A 105 12.71 5.41 -3.33
CA LYS A 105 13.37 6.18 -4.39
C LYS A 105 13.58 7.62 -3.93
N ASP A 106 13.04 8.60 -4.66
CA ASP A 106 13.18 10.01 -4.38
C ASP A 106 12.06 10.58 -3.48
N LEU A 107 11.08 9.75 -3.10
CA LEU A 107 9.99 10.19 -2.24
C LEU A 107 10.31 9.93 -0.77
N GLN A 108 10.20 10.97 0.03
CA GLN A 108 10.25 10.84 1.48
C GLN A 108 8.83 10.62 2.00
N ILE A 109 8.67 9.57 2.82
CA ILE A 109 7.39 9.17 3.35
C ILE A 109 7.46 9.26 4.87
N ARG A 110 6.47 9.92 5.45
CA ARG A 110 6.33 10.03 6.90
C ARG A 110 5.02 9.37 7.32
N SER A 111 5.09 8.45 8.28
CA SER A 111 3.91 7.87 8.87
C SER A 111 3.48 8.69 10.09
N PHE A 112 2.20 8.64 10.41
CA PHE A 112 1.66 9.24 11.61
C PHE A 112 0.55 8.34 12.16
N ARG A 113 0.45 8.29 13.48
CA ARG A 113 -0.53 7.44 14.16
C ARG A 113 -1.94 7.97 13.92
N THR A 114 -2.87 7.06 13.64
CA THR A 114 -4.29 7.39 13.53
C THR A 114 -5.09 6.66 14.60
N SER A 115 -6.27 7.21 14.94
CA SER A 115 -7.18 6.58 15.87
C SER A 115 -8.11 5.65 15.09
N HIS A 116 -7.87 4.34 15.21
CA HIS A 116 -8.64 3.32 14.50
C HIS A 116 -8.65 2.01 15.27
N ASP A 117 -9.67 1.18 15.05
CA ASP A 117 -9.83 -0.14 15.66
C ASP A 117 -8.95 -1.15 14.91
N ALA A 118 -7.65 -1.06 15.09
CA ALA A 118 -6.65 -1.88 14.43
C ALA A 118 -5.43 -2.03 15.33
N LYS A 119 -4.48 -2.90 14.95
CA LYS A 119 -3.28 -3.20 15.75
C LYS A 119 -2.41 -1.95 15.93
N GLU A 120 -2.11 -1.26 14.83
CA GLU A 120 -1.32 -0.04 14.88
C GLU A 120 -1.58 0.74 13.59
N SER A 121 -2.73 1.43 13.55
CA SER A 121 -3.18 2.16 12.38
C SER A 121 -2.35 3.44 12.17
N VAL A 122 -1.95 3.68 10.91
CA VAL A 122 -1.20 4.87 10.54
C VAL A 122 -1.76 5.51 9.27
N GLY A 123 -1.48 6.80 9.10
CA GLY A 123 -1.61 7.51 7.83
C GLY A 123 -0.22 7.87 7.32
N TYR A 124 -0.17 8.38 6.11
CA TYR A 124 1.09 8.71 5.45
C TYR A 124 1.07 10.13 4.88
#